data_1d6c8806b5ba08a6dd6af8dd90c1047b
#
_entry.id   1d6c8806b5ba08a6dd6af8dd90c1047b
#
_cell.length_a   1.000
_cell.length_b   1.000
_cell.length_c   1.000
_cell.angle_alpha   90.00
_cell.angle_beta   90.00
_cell.angle_gamma   90.00
#
_symmetry.space_group_name_H-M   'P 1'
#
loop_
_entity.id
_entity.type
_entity.pdbx_description
1 polymer ?
#
loop_
_entity_poly.entity_id
_entity_poly.type
_entity_poly.pdbx_seq_one_letter_code
_entity_poly.pdbx_strand_id
1 'polypeptide(L)'
;MKIFFDTEFTGLHKDTTLISIGLVSQDGKQFYAEFTDYDGKQVDDWIQENVIRNTLLFSWRIRESTYIENFHCGNKEEISFMLQNWLSQFDTVELVSD
;
A
#
# COMPACT_ATOMS: atom_id res chain seq x y z
N MET A 1 -9.15 17.07 -6.34
CA MET A 1 -8.86 15.72 -6.88
C MET A 1 -9.23 14.66 -5.86
N LYS A 2 -10.11 13.77 -6.23
CA LYS A 2 -10.46 12.62 -5.38
C LYS A 2 -9.41 11.56 -5.55
N ILE A 3 -8.92 11.03 -4.42
CA ILE A 3 -7.94 9.94 -4.37
C ILE A 3 -8.60 8.78 -3.61
N PHE A 4 -8.81 7.69 -4.31
CA PHE A 4 -9.36 6.47 -3.70
C PHE A 4 -8.21 5.64 -3.16
N PHE A 5 -8.34 5.14 -1.93
CA PHE A 5 -7.27 4.37 -1.31
C PHE A 5 -7.78 3.12 -0.61
N ASP A 6 -6.92 2.14 -0.51
CA ASP A 6 -7.15 0.90 0.21
C ASP A 6 -5.88 0.51 0.94
N THR A 7 -6.02 -0.08 2.12
CA THR A 7 -4.90 -0.48 2.96
C THR A 7 -5.09 -1.89 3.46
N GLU A 8 -3.95 -2.59 3.64
CA GLU A 8 -3.93 -3.89 4.31
C GLU A 8 -3.11 -3.79 5.59
N PHE A 9 -3.63 -4.35 6.66
CA PHE A 9 -3.04 -4.30 8.00
C PHE A 9 -2.76 -5.72 8.51
N THR A 10 -1.89 -5.81 9.54
CA THR A 10 -1.60 -7.08 10.20
C THR A 10 -2.77 -7.59 11.04
N GLY A 11 -3.75 -6.74 11.33
CA GLY A 11 -4.95 -7.16 12.07
C GLY A 11 -5.92 -6.00 12.26
N LEU A 12 -7.04 -6.28 12.93
CA LEU A 12 -8.10 -5.30 13.19
C LEU A 12 -8.07 -4.82 14.64
N HIS A 13 -6.92 -4.35 15.12
CA HIS A 13 -6.74 -3.82 16.48
C HIS A 13 -5.95 -2.52 16.42
N LYS A 14 -5.97 -1.76 17.53
CA LYS A 14 -5.41 -0.41 17.53
C LYS A 14 -3.90 -0.35 17.30
N ASP A 15 -3.18 -1.42 17.63
CA ASP A 15 -1.72 -1.49 17.48
C ASP A 15 -1.30 -2.16 16.17
N THR A 16 -2.22 -2.32 15.23
CA THR A 16 -1.93 -2.95 13.94
C THR A 16 -0.92 -2.13 13.15
N THR A 17 -0.15 -2.83 12.29
CA THR A 17 0.82 -2.20 11.41
C THR A 17 0.42 -2.39 9.96
N LEU A 18 0.83 -1.45 9.09
CA LEU A 18 0.49 -1.47 7.68
C LEU A 18 1.33 -2.47 6.91
N ILE A 19 0.69 -3.28 6.07
CA ILE A 19 1.34 -4.19 5.13
C ILE A 19 1.44 -3.53 3.76
N SER A 20 0.36 -2.90 3.29
CA SER A 20 0.34 -2.25 1.98
C SER A 20 -0.64 -1.08 1.94
N ILE A 21 -0.42 -0.19 0.97
CA ILE A 21 -1.33 0.89 0.66
C ILE A 21 -1.39 1.10 -0.85
N GLY A 22 -2.60 1.20 -1.37
CA GLY A 22 -2.83 1.50 -2.78
C GLY A 22 -3.69 2.74 -2.93
N LEU A 23 -3.34 3.60 -3.87
CA LEU A 23 -4.10 4.82 -4.17
C LEU A 23 -4.28 4.96 -5.67
N VAL A 24 -5.45 5.46 -6.07
CA VAL A 24 -5.72 5.80 -7.46
C VAL A 24 -6.45 7.14 -7.49
N SER A 25 -5.94 8.06 -8.30
CA SER A 25 -6.59 9.35 -8.47
C SER A 25 -7.77 9.25 -9.43
N GLN A 26 -8.65 10.23 -9.35
CA GLN A 26 -9.82 10.32 -10.23
C GLN A 26 -9.42 10.36 -11.72
N ASP A 27 -8.24 10.90 -12.02
CA ASP A 27 -7.71 10.97 -13.39
C ASP A 27 -6.85 9.75 -13.77
N GLY A 28 -6.83 8.70 -12.94
CA GLY A 28 -6.20 7.43 -13.28
C GLY A 28 -4.75 7.25 -12.87
N LYS A 29 -4.16 8.20 -12.15
CA LYS A 29 -2.78 8.05 -11.66
C LYS A 29 -2.77 7.11 -10.47
N GLN A 30 -1.72 6.29 -10.37
CA GLN A 30 -1.63 5.22 -9.38
C GLN A 30 -0.41 5.36 -8.48
N PHE A 31 -0.56 4.95 -7.23
CA PHE A 31 0.52 4.77 -6.27
C PHE A 31 0.25 3.48 -5.50
N TYR A 32 1.25 2.62 -5.39
CA TYR A 32 1.14 1.39 -4.61
C TYR A 32 2.43 1.16 -3.85
N ALA A 33 2.32 0.82 -2.57
CA ALA A 33 3.48 0.57 -1.73
C ALA A 33 3.25 -0.62 -0.82
N GLU A 34 4.32 -1.37 -0.59
CA GLU A 34 4.37 -2.44 0.39
C GLU A 34 5.40 -2.09 1.45
N PHE A 35 5.02 -2.25 2.72
CA PHE A 35 5.86 -1.91 3.86
C PHE A 35 6.74 -3.09 4.22
N THR A 36 7.99 -2.80 4.60
CA THR A 36 8.94 -3.82 5.04
C THR A 36 9.05 -3.89 6.56
N ASP A 37 8.46 -2.92 7.27
CA ASP A 37 8.59 -2.75 8.71
C ASP A 37 7.32 -3.06 9.50
N TYR A 38 6.37 -3.79 8.90
CA TYR A 38 5.23 -4.26 9.69
C TYR A 38 5.70 -5.27 10.75
N ASP A 39 4.93 -5.36 11.84
CA ASP A 39 5.30 -6.24 12.96
C ASP A 39 4.99 -7.69 12.61
N GLY A 40 6.02 -8.48 12.34
CA GLY A 40 5.88 -9.90 12.03
C GLY A 40 5.24 -10.73 13.13
N LYS A 41 5.30 -10.27 14.38
CA LYS A 41 4.64 -10.95 15.51
C LYS A 41 3.13 -10.85 15.44
N GLN A 42 2.60 -9.90 14.68
CA GLN A 42 1.16 -9.73 14.48
C GLN A 42 0.62 -10.59 13.34
N VAL A 43 1.50 -11.24 12.58
CA VAL A 43 1.11 -12.06 11.44
C VAL A 43 0.73 -13.46 11.92
N ASP A 44 -0.54 -13.81 11.81
CA ASP A 44 -1.03 -15.16 12.06
C ASP A 44 -1.13 -15.94 10.74
N ASP A 45 -1.58 -17.19 10.82
CA ASP A 45 -1.70 -18.03 9.63
C ASP A 45 -2.69 -17.45 8.62
N TRP A 46 -3.77 -16.85 9.08
CA TRP A 46 -4.76 -16.25 8.20
C TRP A 46 -4.18 -15.06 7.44
N ILE A 47 -3.45 -14.18 8.14
CA ILE A 47 -2.80 -13.01 7.52
C ILE A 47 -1.75 -13.47 6.50
N GLN A 48 -0.96 -14.48 6.86
CA GLN A 48 0.06 -15.02 5.95
C GLN A 48 -0.57 -15.54 4.67
N GLU A 49 -1.66 -16.30 4.78
CA GLU A 49 -2.31 -16.94 3.63
C GLU A 49 -3.11 -15.96 2.77
N ASN A 50 -3.82 -15.01 3.40
CA ASN A 50 -4.82 -14.19 2.71
C ASN A 50 -4.35 -12.77 2.39
N VAL A 51 -3.30 -12.30 3.04
CA VAL A 51 -2.80 -10.94 2.83
C VAL A 51 -1.39 -10.95 2.30
N ILE A 52 -0.43 -11.47 3.06
CA ILE A 52 1.00 -11.38 2.72
C ILE A 52 1.31 -12.15 1.43
N ARG A 53 0.77 -13.35 1.27
CA ARG A 53 0.99 -14.15 0.05
C ARG A 53 0.42 -13.51 -1.19
N ASN A 54 -0.52 -12.60 -1.03
CA ASN A 54 -1.16 -11.89 -2.14
C ASN A 54 -0.54 -10.53 -2.42
N THR A 55 0.49 -10.12 -1.66
CA THR A 55 1.20 -8.87 -1.98
C THR A 55 2.03 -9.07 -3.26
N LEU A 56 2.25 -7.98 -3.97
CA LEU A 56 3.03 -8.02 -5.22
C LEU A 56 4.48 -8.38 -4.96
N LEU A 57 5.03 -7.98 -3.81
CA LEU A 57 6.41 -8.31 -3.44
C LEU A 57 6.57 -9.81 -3.25
N PHE A 58 5.60 -10.48 -2.62
CA PHE A 58 5.63 -11.92 -2.41
C PHE A 58 5.36 -12.68 -3.70
N SER A 59 4.40 -12.21 -4.51
CA SER A 59 3.97 -12.86 -5.76
C SER A 59 4.67 -12.21 -6.96
N TRP A 60 5.98 -12.36 -7.03
CA TRP A 60 6.80 -11.72 -8.06
C TRP A 60 6.37 -12.03 -9.49
N ARG A 61 5.74 -13.19 -9.73
CA ARG A 61 5.21 -13.55 -11.05
C ARG A 61 4.10 -12.60 -11.49
N ILE A 62 3.25 -12.23 -10.55
CA ILE A 62 2.19 -11.25 -10.81
C ILE A 62 2.82 -9.90 -11.08
N ARG A 63 3.84 -9.52 -10.31
CA ARG A 63 4.56 -8.26 -10.50
C ARG A 63 5.19 -8.14 -11.88
N GLU A 64 5.74 -9.22 -12.42
CA GLU A 64 6.33 -9.22 -13.75
C GLU A 64 5.29 -9.04 -14.87
N SER A 65 4.09 -9.58 -14.66
CA SER A 65 3.03 -9.53 -15.66
C SER A 65 2.09 -8.34 -15.52
N THR A 66 2.13 -7.64 -14.37
CA THR A 66 1.23 -6.54 -14.05
C THR A 66 2.03 -5.24 -13.95
N TYR A 67 1.69 -4.28 -14.81
CA TYR A 67 2.30 -2.96 -14.75
C TYR A 67 1.63 -2.12 -13.66
N ILE A 68 2.44 -1.60 -12.73
CA ILE A 68 2.02 -0.63 -11.73
C ILE A 68 2.94 0.59 -11.86
N GLU A 69 2.34 1.73 -12.17
CA GLU A 69 3.08 2.95 -12.52
C GLU A 69 4.03 3.42 -11.42
N ASN A 70 3.57 3.40 -10.16
CA ASN A 70 4.36 3.83 -9.00
C ASN A 70 4.34 2.75 -7.94
N PHE A 71 5.19 1.74 -8.10
CA PHE A 71 5.36 0.68 -7.13
C PHE A 71 6.57 0.98 -6.24
N HIS A 72 6.35 0.97 -4.93
CA HIS A 72 7.39 1.25 -3.94
C HIS A 72 7.41 0.18 -2.86
N CYS A 73 8.59 0.02 -2.24
CA CYS A 73 8.80 -0.94 -1.17
C CYS A 73 9.78 -0.30 -0.18
N GLY A 74 9.44 -0.30 1.10
CA GLY A 74 10.30 0.30 2.10
C GLY A 74 9.64 0.41 3.46
N ASN A 75 10.30 1.11 4.39
CA ASN A 75 9.75 1.36 5.71
C ASN A 75 8.75 2.54 5.67
N LYS A 76 8.12 2.80 6.81
CA LYS A 76 7.10 3.86 6.90
C LYS A 76 7.63 5.23 6.51
N GLU A 77 8.83 5.59 6.94
CA GLU A 77 9.40 6.89 6.63
C GLU A 77 9.66 7.05 5.14
N GLU A 78 10.21 6.03 4.51
CA GLU A 78 10.48 6.03 3.07
C GLU A 78 9.21 6.15 2.26
N ILE A 79 8.20 5.33 2.59
CA ILE A 79 6.93 5.33 1.87
C ILE A 79 6.16 6.62 2.11
N SER A 80 6.19 7.15 3.33
CA SER A 80 5.56 8.43 3.66
C SER A 80 6.14 9.57 2.81
N PHE A 81 7.46 9.61 2.66
CA PHE A 81 8.14 10.59 1.81
C PHE A 81 7.70 10.47 0.35
N MET A 82 7.69 9.25 -0.18
CA MET A 82 7.30 8.99 -1.57
C MET A 82 5.82 9.32 -1.80
N LEU A 83 4.96 9.01 -0.84
CA LEU A 83 3.54 9.31 -0.92
C LEU A 83 3.29 10.82 -0.91
N GLN A 84 3.98 11.56 -0.04
CA GLN A 84 3.87 13.02 0.00
C GLN A 84 4.28 13.64 -1.33
N ASN A 85 5.35 13.15 -1.94
CA ASN A 85 5.80 13.61 -3.25
C ASN A 85 4.74 13.33 -4.33
N TRP A 86 4.15 12.14 -4.31
CA TRP A 86 3.12 11.79 -5.27
C TRP A 86 1.87 12.67 -5.10
N LEU A 87 1.45 12.89 -3.86
CA LEU A 87 0.28 13.74 -3.57
C LEU A 87 0.52 15.21 -3.92
N SER A 88 1.77 15.67 -3.90
CA SER A 88 2.10 17.06 -4.15
C SER A 88 1.81 17.52 -5.59
N GLN A 89 1.60 16.58 -6.51
CA GLN A 89 1.24 16.92 -7.88
C GLN A 89 -0.19 17.47 -8.00
N PHE A 90 -1.02 17.27 -6.98
CA PHE A 90 -2.40 17.72 -6.98
C PHE A 90 -2.55 19.00 -6.16
N ASP A 91 -3.33 19.97 -6.66
CA ASP A 91 -3.58 21.23 -5.95
C ASP A 91 -4.36 20.99 -4.65
N THR A 92 -5.40 20.17 -4.72
CA THR A 92 -6.20 19.78 -3.56
C THR A 92 -6.47 18.28 -3.62
N VAL A 93 -6.56 17.66 -2.46
CA VAL A 93 -6.76 16.21 -2.33
C VAL A 93 -7.92 15.92 -1.38
N GLU A 94 -8.83 15.05 -1.83
CA GLU A 94 -9.87 14.46 -0.99
C GLU A 94 -9.65 12.95 -0.97
N LEU A 95 -9.35 12.40 0.20
CA LEU A 95 -9.13 10.96 0.35
C LEU A 95 -10.44 10.23 0.57
N VAL A 96 -10.68 9.18 -0.22
CA VAL A 96 -11.90 8.39 -0.17
C VAL A 96 -11.51 6.92 0.01
N SER A 97 -11.99 6.30 1.10
CA SER A 97 -11.79 4.87 1.35
C SER A 97 -13.05 4.08 1.02
N ASP A 98 -12.86 2.81 0.82
CA ASP A 98 -13.99 1.89 0.65
C ASP A 98 -14.76 1.67 1.95
#